data_a936519fa364f6b853caf6e3251ead60
#
_entry.id   a936519fa364f6b853caf6e3251ead60
#
_cell.length_a   1.000
_cell.length_b   1.000
_cell.length_c   1.000
_cell.angle_alpha   90.00
_cell.angle_beta   90.00
_cell.angle_gamma   90.00
#
_symmetry.space_group_name_H-M   'P 1'
#
loop_
_entity.id
_entity.type
_entity.pdbx_description
1 polymer ?
#
loop_
_entity_poly.entity_id
_entity_poly.type
_entity_poly.pdbx_seq_one_letter_code
_entity_poly.pdbx_strand_id
1 'polypeptide(L)'
;MKVLIVGAGLAGLTAAEDLVAHGADVTVFEARDRVGGRTHGVEVAPGRWVDAGAAYLGDRHTALHEQITRLGLKTTPTTMTGDSRFLLGKDGETRHGRFPPLSAVALGEMFDLLDELTAAVDPVAPWQTPDAARLDTLTAQVWASEHLRHPDARLFFPLFLGEMMAADPASVSMLHVAFYLRSGGGTRYLNAFEGGAQQDRVDGGAHQLCEQLAAGLDVRLGTEVLGVVSDHAGVTVHTGQDGHRADAVVVAVPPLLADRIDIPGLPHRRAGDDTGRGCTVKVNLVYPQPIWRDHGLSGWSVNAEGPLLSTVDDSPAWGGAGVLTGFVTGAEAHRYGALTEAEQREEAVAQAGRIFPMLPEPVAVHVTDWTSEPYSKGCYAALFGPGDWQRLGQHLTTPHGRIHWAGTETSTEFFGLMEGAIRSGHRAATEIIAEVTNEWSTLR
;
A
#
# COMPACT_ATOMS: atom_id res chain seq x y z
N MET A 1 3.10 31.39 8.98
CA MET A 1 2.57 30.17 9.63
C MET A 1 3.67 29.14 9.60
N LYS A 2 3.94 28.50 10.73
CA LYS A 2 4.88 27.38 10.81
C LYS A 2 4.14 26.07 10.97
N VAL A 3 4.47 25.06 10.15
CA VAL A 3 3.83 23.73 10.19
C VAL A 3 4.89 22.64 10.28
N LEU A 4 4.66 21.64 11.10
CA LEU A 4 5.50 20.47 11.21
C LEU A 4 4.80 19.27 10.56
N ILE A 5 5.59 18.44 9.90
CA ILE A 5 5.10 17.20 9.26
C ILE A 5 5.80 16.02 9.92
N VAL A 6 5.04 15.00 10.30
CA VAL A 6 5.55 13.75 10.87
C VAL A 6 5.44 12.65 9.84
N GLY A 7 6.57 12.25 9.26
CA GLY A 7 6.69 11.24 8.21
C GLY A 7 6.94 11.84 6.81
N ALA A 8 8.06 11.49 6.21
CA ALA A 8 8.46 11.87 4.84
C ALA A 8 8.06 10.82 3.80
N GLY A 9 6.89 10.18 3.96
CA GLY A 9 6.25 9.41 2.91
C GLY A 9 5.54 10.31 1.90
N LEU A 10 4.99 9.72 0.85
CA LEU A 10 4.34 10.46 -0.23
C LEU A 10 3.25 11.43 0.26
N ALA A 11 2.44 11.02 1.24
CA ALA A 11 1.40 11.88 1.83
C ALA A 11 1.97 13.11 2.56
N GLY A 12 2.98 12.90 3.41
CA GLY A 12 3.59 13.97 4.19
C GLY A 12 4.36 14.96 3.30
N LEU A 13 5.09 14.46 2.29
CA LEU A 13 5.81 15.29 1.34
C LEU A 13 4.86 16.10 0.45
N THR A 14 3.74 15.52 0.01
CA THR A 14 2.70 16.25 -0.73
C THR A 14 2.09 17.37 0.12
N ALA A 15 1.75 17.09 1.39
CA ALA A 15 1.22 18.10 2.29
C ALA A 15 2.25 19.23 2.54
N ALA A 16 3.53 18.87 2.70
CA ALA A 16 4.61 19.82 2.91
C ALA A 16 4.77 20.77 1.71
N GLU A 17 4.75 20.21 0.49
CA GLU A 17 4.87 20.98 -0.76
C GLU A 17 3.72 21.99 -0.91
N ASP A 18 2.47 21.54 -0.72
CA ASP A 18 1.30 22.42 -0.80
C ASP A 18 1.37 23.57 0.22
N LEU A 19 1.75 23.25 1.45
CA LEU A 19 1.89 24.25 2.52
C LEU A 19 2.99 25.27 2.20
N VAL A 20 4.13 24.83 1.70
CA VAL A 20 5.22 25.71 1.23
C VAL A 20 4.77 26.60 0.09
N ALA A 21 4.04 26.06 -0.87
CA ALA A 21 3.49 26.82 -2.00
C ALA A 21 2.52 27.93 -1.54
N HIS A 22 1.88 27.74 -0.37
CA HIS A 22 1.03 28.75 0.27
C HIS A 22 1.76 29.63 1.30
N GLY A 23 3.10 29.58 1.30
CA GLY A 23 3.94 30.49 2.12
C GLY A 23 4.13 30.06 3.57
N ALA A 24 3.87 28.80 3.92
CA ALA A 24 4.19 28.25 5.22
C ALA A 24 5.69 27.95 5.38
N ASP A 25 6.21 28.10 6.60
CA ASP A 25 7.51 27.57 7.02
C ASP A 25 7.30 26.12 7.48
N VAL A 26 7.83 25.17 6.71
CA VAL A 26 7.56 23.73 6.91
C VAL A 26 8.84 22.98 7.24
N THR A 27 8.80 22.17 8.31
CA THR A 27 9.83 21.18 8.64
C THR A 27 9.22 19.79 8.67
N VAL A 28 9.84 18.83 7.99
CA VAL A 28 9.42 17.42 7.94
C VAL A 28 10.35 16.56 8.78
N PHE A 29 9.81 15.78 9.70
CA PHE A 29 10.56 14.80 10.51
C PHE A 29 10.32 13.39 9.95
N GLU A 30 11.40 12.67 9.70
CA GLU A 30 11.39 11.28 9.24
C GLU A 30 12.28 10.42 10.14
N ALA A 31 11.73 9.33 10.64
CA ALA A 31 12.44 8.44 11.55
C ALA A 31 13.55 7.64 10.86
N ARG A 32 13.40 7.34 9.56
CA ARG A 32 14.40 6.64 8.74
C ARG A 32 15.52 7.59 8.30
N ASP A 33 16.57 6.99 7.77
CA ASP A 33 17.66 7.66 7.05
C ASP A 33 17.34 7.98 5.58
N ARG A 34 16.09 7.73 5.14
CA ARG A 34 15.59 7.96 3.80
C ARG A 34 14.16 8.48 3.79
N VAL A 35 13.78 9.16 2.74
CA VAL A 35 12.38 9.51 2.44
C VAL A 35 11.64 8.36 1.77
N GLY A 36 10.34 8.52 1.50
CA GLY A 36 9.51 7.64 0.68
C GLY A 36 8.59 6.72 1.47
N GLY A 37 8.91 6.39 2.71
CA GLY A 37 8.08 5.46 3.48
C GLY A 37 7.94 4.11 2.75
N ARG A 38 6.70 3.77 2.32
CA ARG A 38 6.37 2.54 1.56
C ARG A 38 6.68 2.62 0.05
N THR A 39 7.04 3.78 -0.50
CA THR A 39 7.69 3.89 -1.81
C THR A 39 9.19 3.74 -1.61
N HIS A 40 9.73 2.62 -2.02
CA HIS A 40 11.13 2.28 -1.82
C HIS A 40 11.67 1.56 -3.04
N GLY A 41 12.86 1.97 -3.49
CA GLY A 41 13.60 1.34 -4.56
C GLY A 41 14.76 0.51 -4.04
N VAL A 42 15.15 -0.51 -4.79
CA VAL A 42 16.38 -1.27 -4.60
C VAL A 42 17.23 -1.18 -5.86
N GLU A 43 18.53 -0.95 -5.66
CA GLU A 43 19.47 -0.88 -6.77
C GLU A 43 19.83 -2.30 -7.23
N VAL A 44 19.52 -2.63 -8.48
CA VAL A 44 19.77 -3.96 -9.07
C VAL A 44 21.00 -3.98 -9.99
N ALA A 45 21.48 -2.82 -10.40
CA ALA A 45 22.73 -2.59 -11.10
C ALA A 45 23.12 -1.11 -10.91
N PRO A 46 24.40 -0.69 -11.10
CA PRO A 46 24.84 0.67 -10.87
C PRO A 46 23.94 1.73 -11.52
N GLY A 47 23.28 2.58 -10.70
CA GLY A 47 22.32 3.60 -11.12
C GLY A 47 21.00 3.04 -11.69
N ARG A 48 20.69 1.77 -11.45
CA ARG A 48 19.52 1.07 -11.98
C ARG A 48 18.66 0.52 -10.84
N TRP A 49 17.48 1.05 -10.72
CA TRP A 49 16.58 0.79 -9.60
C TRP A 49 15.30 0.10 -10.05
N VAL A 50 14.74 -0.71 -9.16
CA VAL A 50 13.40 -1.29 -9.27
C VAL A 50 12.64 -1.11 -7.96
N ASP A 51 11.32 -1.25 -8.00
CA ASP A 51 10.50 -1.04 -6.83
C ASP A 51 10.59 -2.23 -5.85
N ALA A 52 11.05 -1.95 -4.65
CA ALA A 52 10.99 -2.84 -3.48
C ALA A 52 9.74 -2.59 -2.63
N GLY A 53 9.02 -1.49 -2.89
CA GLY A 53 7.76 -1.10 -2.28
C GLY A 53 6.64 -0.94 -3.30
N ALA A 54 5.86 0.15 -3.17
CA ALA A 54 4.79 0.51 -4.09
C ALA A 54 5.33 0.72 -5.50
N ALA A 55 4.65 0.17 -6.50
CA ALA A 55 5.11 0.17 -7.89
C ALA A 55 4.05 0.65 -8.88
N TYR A 56 2.82 0.15 -8.77
CA TYR A 56 1.84 0.20 -9.84
C TYR A 56 0.92 1.42 -9.76
N LEU A 57 0.48 1.88 -10.94
CA LEU A 57 -0.50 2.95 -11.09
C LEU A 57 -1.41 2.69 -12.29
N GLY A 58 -2.59 3.28 -12.27
CA GLY A 58 -3.57 3.18 -13.34
C GLY A 58 -4.01 4.54 -13.84
N ASP A 59 -4.76 4.56 -14.93
CA ASP A 59 -5.23 5.79 -15.62
C ASP A 59 -6.11 6.71 -14.75
N ARG A 60 -6.77 6.15 -13.69
CA ARG A 60 -7.61 6.93 -12.75
C ARG A 60 -6.82 7.52 -11.58
N HIS A 61 -5.53 7.26 -11.48
CA HIS A 61 -4.66 7.83 -10.46
C HIS A 61 -4.24 9.26 -10.86
N THR A 62 -5.21 10.17 -10.92
CA THR A 62 -5.03 11.50 -11.52
C THR A 62 -4.05 12.37 -10.77
N ALA A 63 -4.10 12.41 -9.45
CA ALA A 63 -3.17 13.20 -8.65
C ALA A 63 -1.73 12.65 -8.76
N LEU A 64 -1.56 11.34 -8.84
CA LEU A 64 -0.26 10.72 -9.06
C LEU A 64 0.29 11.03 -10.46
N HIS A 65 -0.53 10.98 -11.50
CA HIS A 65 -0.13 11.37 -12.86
C HIS A 65 0.26 12.86 -12.97
N GLU A 66 -0.47 13.73 -12.27
CA GLU A 66 -0.12 15.15 -12.17
C GLU A 66 1.27 15.33 -11.52
N GLN A 67 1.55 14.64 -10.42
CA GLN A 67 2.86 14.66 -9.77
C GLN A 67 3.97 14.13 -10.68
N ILE A 68 3.77 12.97 -11.32
CA ILE A 68 4.72 12.36 -12.26
C ILE A 68 5.06 13.35 -13.37
N THR A 69 4.04 13.98 -13.96
CA THR A 69 4.20 14.95 -15.05
C THR A 69 4.95 16.19 -14.59
N ARG A 70 4.57 16.75 -13.45
CA ARG A 70 5.18 17.97 -12.88
C ARG A 70 6.65 17.75 -12.52
N LEU A 71 6.99 16.57 -12.02
CA LEU A 71 8.37 16.20 -11.68
C LEU A 71 9.19 15.72 -12.90
N GLY A 72 8.59 15.71 -14.11
CA GLY A 72 9.27 15.28 -15.33
C GLY A 72 9.62 13.79 -15.38
N LEU A 73 8.98 12.99 -14.52
CA LEU A 73 9.13 11.53 -14.52
C LEU A 73 8.34 10.89 -15.66
N LYS A 74 8.63 9.65 -15.97
CA LYS A 74 7.97 8.88 -17.02
C LYS A 74 7.34 7.62 -16.44
N THR A 75 6.35 7.09 -17.14
CA THR A 75 5.75 5.79 -16.84
C THR A 75 6.12 4.75 -17.90
N THR A 76 6.10 3.51 -17.50
CA THR A 76 6.32 2.33 -18.34
C THR A 76 5.19 1.35 -18.11
N PRO A 77 4.56 0.81 -19.18
CA PRO A 77 3.51 -0.20 -19.03
C PRO A 77 4.00 -1.46 -18.32
N THR A 78 3.16 -2.03 -17.47
CA THR A 78 3.37 -3.37 -16.92
C THR A 78 3.12 -4.40 -18.00
N THR A 79 4.13 -5.22 -18.30
CA THR A 79 4.06 -6.17 -19.41
C THR A 79 3.29 -7.43 -19.02
N MET A 80 2.17 -7.69 -19.69
CA MET A 80 1.35 -8.90 -19.51
C MET A 80 1.23 -9.72 -20.80
N THR A 81 2.20 -9.59 -21.71
CA THR A 81 2.21 -10.31 -22.97
C THR A 81 2.60 -11.77 -22.79
N GLY A 82 1.83 -12.68 -23.32
CA GLY A 82 2.05 -14.13 -23.23
C GLY A 82 1.12 -14.82 -22.25
N ASP A 83 1.37 -16.11 -22.02
CA ASP A 83 0.62 -16.93 -21.07
C ASP A 83 1.14 -16.70 -19.64
N SER A 84 0.26 -16.85 -18.67
CA SER A 84 0.55 -16.82 -17.24
C SER A 84 0.72 -18.22 -16.67
N ARG A 85 1.27 -18.33 -15.47
CA ARG A 85 1.47 -19.61 -14.79
C ARG A 85 0.58 -19.72 -13.55
N PHE A 86 0.04 -20.92 -13.33
CA PHE A 86 -0.91 -21.19 -12.23
C PHE A 86 -0.54 -22.47 -11.50
N LEU A 87 -0.20 -22.34 -10.22
CA LEU A 87 0.08 -23.45 -9.31
C LEU A 87 -1.06 -23.53 -8.29
N LEU A 88 -2.24 -24.01 -8.73
CA LEU A 88 -3.48 -24.00 -7.96
C LEU A 88 -3.94 -25.39 -7.50
N GLY A 89 -3.33 -26.47 -7.99
CA GLY A 89 -3.71 -27.84 -7.71
C GLY A 89 -2.88 -28.47 -6.57
N LYS A 90 -3.50 -29.38 -5.81
CA LYS A 90 -2.83 -30.18 -4.77
C LYS A 90 -1.78 -31.18 -5.32
N ASP A 91 -1.76 -31.39 -6.63
CA ASP A 91 -0.81 -32.24 -7.35
C ASP A 91 0.53 -31.57 -7.60
N GLY A 92 0.68 -30.28 -7.25
CA GLY A 92 1.87 -29.48 -7.49
C GLY A 92 2.13 -29.19 -8.97
N GLU A 93 1.17 -29.49 -9.87
CA GLU A 93 1.31 -29.22 -11.29
C GLU A 93 1.12 -27.74 -11.60
N THR A 94 2.09 -27.17 -12.32
CA THR A 94 1.98 -25.81 -12.86
C THR A 94 1.31 -25.85 -14.21
N ARG A 95 0.17 -25.17 -14.35
CA ARG A 95 -0.53 -24.99 -15.63
C ARG A 95 -0.20 -23.62 -16.21
N HIS A 96 -0.36 -23.46 -17.50
CA HIS A 96 -0.18 -22.18 -18.18
C HIS A 96 -1.39 -21.86 -19.05
N GLY A 97 -1.63 -20.58 -19.28
CA GLY A 97 -2.72 -20.08 -20.09
C GLY A 97 -2.95 -18.60 -19.82
N ARG A 98 -3.86 -18.01 -20.58
CA ARG A 98 -4.22 -16.60 -20.42
C ARG A 98 -5.04 -16.34 -19.13
N PHE A 99 -5.77 -17.35 -18.68
CA PHE A 99 -6.66 -17.26 -17.52
C PHE A 99 -6.40 -18.40 -16.54
N PRO A 100 -6.68 -18.20 -15.24
CA PRO A 100 -6.62 -19.30 -14.27
C PRO A 100 -7.46 -20.49 -14.71
N PRO A 101 -6.98 -21.74 -14.55
CA PRO A 101 -7.70 -22.95 -14.90
C PRO A 101 -8.80 -23.27 -13.87
N LEU A 102 -9.69 -22.30 -13.64
CA LEU A 102 -10.81 -22.34 -12.70
C LEU A 102 -12.13 -22.21 -13.46
N SER A 103 -13.21 -22.65 -12.84
CA SER A 103 -14.55 -22.49 -13.40
C SER A 103 -14.90 -21.03 -13.62
N ALA A 104 -15.26 -20.63 -14.85
CA ALA A 104 -15.72 -19.28 -15.13
C ALA A 104 -17.01 -18.92 -14.35
N VAL A 105 -17.85 -19.91 -14.05
CA VAL A 105 -19.05 -19.74 -13.23
C VAL A 105 -18.66 -19.41 -11.78
N ALA A 106 -17.64 -20.08 -11.25
CA ALA A 106 -17.14 -19.83 -9.90
C ALA A 106 -16.57 -18.44 -9.74
N LEU A 107 -15.76 -18.00 -10.70
CA LEU A 107 -15.20 -16.64 -10.71
C LEU A 107 -16.31 -15.59 -10.89
N GLY A 108 -17.29 -15.85 -11.78
CA GLY A 108 -18.46 -14.99 -11.95
C GLY A 108 -19.25 -14.85 -10.65
N GLU A 109 -19.59 -15.96 -9.96
CA GLU A 109 -20.27 -15.93 -8.65
C GLU A 109 -19.53 -15.05 -7.65
N MET A 110 -18.21 -15.25 -7.51
CA MET A 110 -17.38 -14.50 -6.56
C MET A 110 -17.36 -13.01 -6.88
N PHE A 111 -17.11 -12.65 -8.13
CA PHE A 111 -17.02 -11.23 -8.51
C PHE A 111 -18.36 -10.52 -8.48
N ASP A 112 -19.46 -11.15 -8.85
CA ASP A 112 -20.79 -10.56 -8.76
C ASP A 112 -21.18 -10.26 -7.30
N LEU A 113 -20.92 -11.20 -6.37
CA LEU A 113 -21.16 -10.98 -4.94
C LEU A 113 -20.28 -9.87 -4.36
N LEU A 114 -19.02 -9.78 -4.78
CA LEU A 114 -18.13 -8.69 -4.35
C LEU A 114 -18.56 -7.34 -4.94
N ASP A 115 -19.00 -7.30 -6.19
CA ASP A 115 -19.49 -6.08 -6.84
C ASP A 115 -20.78 -5.56 -6.18
N GLU A 116 -21.71 -6.44 -5.78
CA GLU A 116 -22.92 -6.09 -5.02
C GLU A 116 -22.56 -5.44 -3.68
N LEU A 117 -21.66 -6.06 -2.89
CA LEU A 117 -21.20 -5.50 -1.63
C LEU A 117 -20.49 -4.15 -1.83
N THR A 118 -19.60 -4.09 -2.81
CA THR A 118 -18.82 -2.90 -3.14
C THR A 118 -19.73 -1.72 -3.53
N ALA A 119 -20.78 -1.97 -4.30
CA ALA A 119 -21.73 -0.94 -4.73
C ALA A 119 -22.53 -0.33 -3.57
N ALA A 120 -22.76 -1.10 -2.51
CA ALA A 120 -23.53 -0.66 -1.33
C ALA A 120 -22.72 0.22 -0.35
N VAL A 121 -21.38 0.20 -0.43
CA VAL A 121 -20.51 0.92 0.52
C VAL A 121 -20.47 2.41 0.24
N ASP A 122 -20.71 3.23 1.27
CA ASP A 122 -20.35 4.65 1.27
C ASP A 122 -18.84 4.80 1.56
N PRO A 123 -18.03 5.25 0.60
CA PRO A 123 -16.59 5.37 0.80
C PRO A 123 -16.19 6.50 1.78
N VAL A 124 -17.09 7.44 2.03
CA VAL A 124 -16.84 8.55 2.96
C VAL A 124 -17.13 8.13 4.40
N ALA A 125 -18.16 7.32 4.60
CA ALA A 125 -18.60 6.85 5.91
C ALA A 125 -18.95 5.35 5.90
N PRO A 126 -17.96 4.45 5.69
CA PRO A 126 -18.21 3.01 5.57
C PRO A 126 -19.00 2.43 6.75
N TRP A 127 -18.79 2.96 7.95
CA TRP A 127 -19.52 2.57 9.17
C TRP A 127 -21.00 2.94 9.17
N GLN A 128 -21.47 3.78 8.23
CA GLN A 128 -22.88 4.15 8.03
C GLN A 128 -23.54 3.38 6.87
N THR A 129 -22.78 2.57 6.15
CA THR A 129 -23.29 1.71 5.08
C THR A 129 -24.41 0.82 5.60
N PRO A 130 -25.47 0.55 4.82
CA PRO A 130 -26.48 -0.45 5.21
C PRO A 130 -25.80 -1.77 5.60
N ASP A 131 -26.21 -2.34 6.73
CA ASP A 131 -25.64 -3.59 7.28
C ASP A 131 -24.17 -3.50 7.76
N ALA A 132 -23.61 -2.28 7.86
CA ALA A 132 -22.20 -2.07 8.20
C ALA A 132 -21.79 -2.79 9.50
N ALA A 133 -22.63 -2.70 10.55
CA ALA A 133 -22.32 -3.33 11.84
C ALA A 133 -22.16 -4.86 11.73
N ARG A 134 -22.98 -5.53 10.90
CA ARG A 134 -22.86 -6.97 10.64
C ARG A 134 -21.62 -7.28 9.80
N LEU A 135 -21.43 -6.55 8.69
CA LEU A 135 -20.28 -6.76 7.80
C LEU A 135 -18.96 -6.48 8.51
N ASP A 136 -18.91 -5.51 9.42
CA ASP A 136 -17.71 -5.18 10.18
C ASP A 136 -17.37 -6.25 11.23
N THR A 137 -18.35 -7.01 11.74
CA THR A 137 -18.09 -8.11 12.68
C THR A 137 -17.72 -9.43 12.01
N LEU A 138 -17.97 -9.58 10.70
CA LEU A 138 -17.61 -10.78 9.94
C LEU A 138 -16.20 -10.68 9.39
N THR A 139 -15.39 -11.73 9.58
CA THR A 139 -14.15 -11.88 8.80
C THR A 139 -14.50 -12.24 7.36
N ALA A 140 -13.61 -11.88 6.42
CA ALA A 140 -13.76 -12.26 5.02
C ALA A 140 -13.81 -13.79 4.85
N GLN A 141 -13.11 -14.54 5.70
CA GLN A 141 -13.13 -16.02 5.68
C GLN A 141 -14.52 -16.56 6.05
N VAL A 142 -15.15 -16.03 7.10
CA VAL A 142 -16.50 -16.46 7.50
C VAL A 142 -17.49 -16.12 6.40
N TRP A 143 -17.45 -14.89 5.87
CA TRP A 143 -18.30 -14.49 4.78
C TRP A 143 -18.16 -15.41 3.56
N ALA A 144 -16.92 -15.73 3.14
CA ALA A 144 -16.67 -16.62 2.01
C ALA A 144 -17.24 -18.04 2.24
N SER A 145 -17.15 -18.57 3.47
CA SER A 145 -17.69 -19.88 3.81
C SER A 145 -19.21 -19.95 3.71
N GLU A 146 -19.89 -18.84 3.99
CA GLU A 146 -21.35 -18.73 3.96
C GLU A 146 -21.91 -18.46 2.56
N HIS A 147 -21.20 -17.68 1.73
CA HIS A 147 -21.72 -17.15 0.47
C HIS A 147 -21.15 -17.82 -0.77
N LEU A 148 -19.84 -18.18 -0.79
CA LEU A 148 -19.23 -18.85 -1.94
C LEU A 148 -19.56 -20.35 -1.92
N ARG A 149 -20.23 -20.83 -2.96
CA ARG A 149 -20.67 -22.22 -3.04
C ARG A 149 -19.73 -23.10 -3.82
N HIS A 150 -19.16 -22.57 -4.91
CA HIS A 150 -18.28 -23.32 -5.77
C HIS A 150 -16.88 -23.52 -5.14
N PRO A 151 -16.28 -24.74 -5.21
CA PRO A 151 -14.95 -25.00 -4.66
C PRO A 151 -13.86 -24.08 -5.21
N ASP A 152 -13.88 -23.79 -6.51
CA ASP A 152 -12.90 -22.91 -7.15
C ASP A 152 -13.01 -21.47 -6.65
N ALA A 153 -14.21 -20.97 -6.36
CA ALA A 153 -14.40 -19.64 -5.76
C ALA A 153 -13.79 -19.58 -4.35
N ARG A 154 -14.01 -20.64 -3.55
CA ARG A 154 -13.41 -20.77 -2.20
C ARG A 154 -11.89 -20.90 -2.24
N LEU A 155 -11.34 -21.55 -3.25
CA LEU A 155 -9.90 -21.66 -3.47
C LEU A 155 -9.30 -20.30 -3.87
N PHE A 156 -9.95 -19.59 -4.78
CA PHE A 156 -9.39 -18.37 -5.38
C PHE A 156 -9.56 -17.13 -4.48
N PHE A 157 -10.63 -17.06 -3.68
CA PHE A 157 -10.93 -15.89 -2.86
C PHE A 157 -9.79 -15.47 -1.91
N PRO A 158 -9.16 -16.36 -1.12
CA PRO A 158 -8.01 -15.97 -0.28
C PRO A 158 -6.80 -15.52 -1.11
N LEU A 159 -6.55 -16.12 -2.27
CA LEU A 159 -5.46 -15.71 -3.18
C LEU A 159 -5.73 -14.29 -3.72
N PHE A 160 -6.96 -14.04 -4.12
CA PHE A 160 -7.41 -12.72 -4.57
C PHE A 160 -7.21 -11.64 -3.49
N LEU A 161 -7.62 -11.88 -2.24
CA LEU A 161 -7.42 -10.91 -1.15
C LEU A 161 -5.93 -10.73 -0.82
N GLY A 162 -5.15 -11.81 -0.83
CA GLY A 162 -3.71 -11.74 -0.63
C GLY A 162 -3.01 -10.89 -1.68
N GLU A 163 -3.39 -11.01 -2.94
CA GLU A 163 -2.82 -10.23 -4.05
C GLU A 163 -3.27 -8.76 -4.01
N MET A 164 -4.57 -8.52 -3.78
CA MET A 164 -5.14 -7.16 -3.84
C MET A 164 -4.79 -6.28 -2.66
N MET A 165 -4.69 -6.83 -1.45
CA MET A 165 -4.57 -6.03 -0.24
C MET A 165 -3.61 -6.62 0.81
N ALA A 166 -2.86 -7.66 0.46
CA ALA A 166 -1.96 -8.39 1.37
C ALA A 166 -2.67 -8.88 2.65
N ALA A 167 -3.96 -9.22 2.54
CA ALA A 167 -4.81 -9.60 3.65
C ALA A 167 -4.79 -11.10 3.92
N ASP A 168 -4.85 -11.46 5.20
CA ASP A 168 -5.33 -12.75 5.63
C ASP A 168 -6.87 -12.68 5.79
N PRO A 169 -7.64 -13.49 5.04
CA PRO A 169 -9.11 -13.48 5.16
C PRO A 169 -9.64 -13.75 6.56
N ALA A 170 -8.86 -14.42 7.42
CA ALA A 170 -9.24 -14.72 8.80
C ALA A 170 -9.15 -13.48 9.72
N SER A 171 -8.42 -12.44 9.33
CA SER A 171 -8.16 -11.27 10.16
C SER A 171 -8.85 -9.99 9.69
N VAL A 172 -9.19 -9.89 8.40
CA VAL A 172 -9.80 -8.67 7.83
C VAL A 172 -11.32 -8.72 7.91
N SER A 173 -11.96 -7.56 8.24
CA SER A 173 -13.42 -7.46 8.22
C SER A 173 -13.98 -7.42 6.80
N MET A 174 -15.16 -8.00 6.58
CA MET A 174 -15.78 -7.98 5.25
C MET A 174 -16.20 -6.56 4.83
N LEU A 175 -16.55 -5.71 5.79
CA LEU A 175 -16.78 -4.28 5.51
C LEU A 175 -15.52 -3.61 4.96
N HIS A 176 -14.35 -3.95 5.52
CA HIS A 176 -13.08 -3.39 5.02
C HIS A 176 -12.76 -3.88 3.62
N VAL A 177 -12.99 -5.15 3.31
CA VAL A 177 -12.83 -5.67 1.94
C VAL A 177 -13.72 -4.90 0.96
N ALA A 178 -15.00 -4.75 1.26
CA ALA A 178 -15.94 -4.03 0.42
C ALA A 178 -15.57 -2.54 0.26
N PHE A 179 -15.14 -1.88 1.34
CA PHE A 179 -14.63 -0.52 1.31
C PHE A 179 -13.37 -0.39 0.46
N TYR A 180 -12.38 -1.27 0.64
CA TYR A 180 -11.13 -1.25 -0.12
C TYR A 180 -11.39 -1.35 -1.62
N LEU A 181 -12.23 -2.29 -2.04
CA LEU A 181 -12.64 -2.45 -3.43
C LEU A 181 -13.39 -1.21 -3.93
N ARG A 182 -14.30 -0.65 -3.13
CA ARG A 182 -15.05 0.57 -3.47
C ARG A 182 -14.14 1.77 -3.66
N SER A 183 -13.28 2.01 -2.69
CA SER A 183 -12.30 3.10 -2.68
C SER A 183 -11.33 2.99 -3.86
N GLY A 184 -10.90 1.77 -4.22
CA GLY A 184 -9.96 1.50 -5.30
C GLY A 184 -10.55 1.57 -6.73
N GLY A 185 -11.79 2.03 -6.87
CA GLY A 185 -12.42 2.19 -8.18
C GLY A 185 -13.23 0.97 -8.66
N GLY A 186 -13.46 0.01 -7.78
CA GLY A 186 -14.23 -1.22 -8.02
C GLY A 186 -13.36 -2.43 -8.34
N THR A 187 -13.94 -3.61 -8.15
CA THR A 187 -13.27 -4.89 -8.22
C THR A 187 -12.51 -5.09 -9.54
N ARG A 188 -13.11 -4.74 -10.66
CA ARG A 188 -12.50 -4.91 -12.00
C ARG A 188 -11.31 -4.00 -12.21
N TYR A 189 -11.44 -2.71 -11.86
CA TYR A 189 -10.38 -1.74 -12.05
C TYR A 189 -9.16 -2.08 -11.18
N LEU A 190 -9.42 -2.38 -9.91
CA LEU A 190 -8.36 -2.67 -8.95
C LEU A 190 -7.59 -3.94 -9.30
N ASN A 191 -8.23 -4.92 -9.96
CA ASN A 191 -7.64 -6.21 -10.33
C ASN A 191 -7.05 -6.26 -11.75
N ALA A 192 -7.14 -5.20 -12.53
CA ALA A 192 -6.70 -5.23 -13.93
C ALA A 192 -5.31 -4.60 -14.12
N PHE A 193 -4.51 -5.23 -14.99
CA PHE A 193 -3.30 -4.62 -15.53
C PHE A 193 -3.65 -3.66 -16.67
N GLU A 194 -4.28 -4.13 -17.73
CA GLU A 194 -4.70 -3.29 -18.85
C GLU A 194 -6.01 -2.55 -18.49
N GLY A 195 -5.99 -1.21 -18.53
CA GLY A 195 -7.12 -0.36 -18.15
C GLY A 195 -7.46 -0.42 -16.66
N GLY A 196 -6.52 -0.78 -15.81
CA GLY A 196 -6.70 -0.93 -14.37
C GLY A 196 -5.61 -0.32 -13.52
N ALA A 197 -5.65 -0.62 -12.23
CA ALA A 197 -4.78 0.02 -11.22
C ALA A 197 -3.32 -0.44 -11.28
N GLN A 198 -3.00 -1.51 -12.00
CA GLN A 198 -1.64 -2.02 -12.20
C GLN A 198 -1.09 -1.81 -13.62
N GLN A 199 -1.70 -0.90 -14.39
CA GLN A 199 -1.38 -0.69 -15.81
C GLN A 199 0.05 -0.25 -16.04
N ASP A 200 0.54 0.69 -15.25
CA ASP A 200 1.83 1.33 -15.45
C ASP A 200 2.68 1.30 -14.17
N ARG A 201 3.97 1.60 -14.33
CA ARG A 201 4.95 1.83 -13.26
C ARG A 201 5.72 3.10 -13.55
N VAL A 202 6.30 3.73 -12.53
CA VAL A 202 7.26 4.84 -12.73
C VAL A 202 8.57 4.27 -13.26
N ASP A 203 9.04 4.79 -14.39
CA ASP A 203 10.33 4.36 -14.99
C ASP A 203 11.49 4.71 -14.04
N GLY A 204 12.26 3.69 -13.66
CA GLY A 204 13.32 3.81 -12.66
C GLY A 204 12.85 3.75 -11.19
N GLY A 205 11.55 3.53 -10.95
CA GLY A 205 10.97 3.29 -9.61
C GLY A 205 10.25 4.49 -9.00
N ALA A 206 9.19 4.19 -8.25
CA ALA A 206 8.31 5.19 -7.63
C ALA A 206 8.98 5.99 -6.48
N HIS A 207 10.11 5.51 -5.94
CA HIS A 207 10.86 6.21 -4.89
C HIS A 207 11.32 7.61 -5.34
N GLN A 208 11.60 7.80 -6.66
CA GLN A 208 11.99 9.08 -7.23
C GLN A 208 10.97 10.20 -6.97
N LEU A 209 9.67 9.86 -6.89
CA LEU A 209 8.63 10.84 -6.52
C LEU A 209 8.96 11.51 -5.19
N CYS A 210 9.23 10.70 -4.18
CA CYS A 210 9.51 11.21 -2.84
C CYS A 210 10.87 11.92 -2.74
N GLU A 211 11.88 11.45 -3.44
CA GLU A 211 13.20 12.10 -3.50
C GLU A 211 13.10 13.48 -4.12
N GLN A 212 12.37 13.63 -5.23
CA GLN A 212 12.19 14.92 -5.90
C GLN A 212 11.30 15.88 -5.11
N LEU A 213 10.22 15.38 -4.47
CA LEU A 213 9.39 16.19 -3.59
C LEU A 213 10.18 16.71 -2.39
N ALA A 214 11.07 15.90 -1.83
CA ALA A 214 11.89 16.27 -0.69
C ALA A 214 12.99 17.27 -1.00
N ALA A 215 13.46 17.35 -2.25
CA ALA A 215 14.65 18.11 -2.64
C ALA A 215 14.60 19.62 -2.32
N GLY A 216 13.40 20.20 -2.19
CA GLY A 216 13.20 21.62 -1.85
C GLY A 216 12.71 21.88 -0.43
N LEU A 217 12.62 20.84 0.43
CA LEU A 217 12.02 20.90 1.77
C LEU A 217 13.07 20.74 2.88
N ASP A 218 12.81 21.33 4.06
CA ASP A 218 13.57 21.03 5.29
C ASP A 218 13.15 19.67 5.84
N VAL A 219 13.80 18.60 5.36
CA VAL A 219 13.56 17.21 5.80
C VAL A 219 14.65 16.77 6.77
N ARG A 220 14.26 16.39 7.97
CA ARG A 220 15.16 15.90 9.03
C ARG A 220 15.03 14.39 9.15
N LEU A 221 15.97 13.70 8.52
CA LEU A 221 16.08 12.25 8.58
C LEU A 221 16.62 11.77 9.93
N GLY A 222 16.40 10.50 10.26
CA GLY A 222 16.83 9.90 11.52
C GLY A 222 16.20 10.55 12.76
N THR A 223 15.05 11.21 12.59
CA THR A 223 14.39 12.01 13.62
C THR A 223 13.01 11.45 13.93
N GLU A 224 12.95 10.56 14.92
CA GLU A 224 11.69 9.95 15.35
C GLU A 224 10.90 10.93 16.23
N VAL A 225 9.60 11.10 15.93
CA VAL A 225 8.67 11.85 16.74
C VAL A 225 8.06 10.93 17.80
N LEU A 226 8.21 11.29 19.06
CA LEU A 226 7.77 10.52 20.21
C LEU A 226 6.46 11.05 20.82
N GLY A 227 6.17 12.34 20.65
CA GLY A 227 4.97 12.95 21.20
C GLY A 227 4.54 14.21 20.46
N VAL A 228 3.24 14.52 20.55
CA VAL A 228 2.65 15.76 20.04
C VAL A 228 1.66 16.30 21.06
N VAL A 229 1.90 17.51 21.52
CA VAL A 229 1.02 18.20 22.46
C VAL A 229 0.38 19.40 21.75
N SER A 230 -0.95 19.45 21.70
CA SER A 230 -1.70 20.58 21.16
C SER A 230 -2.32 21.39 22.27
N ASP A 231 -2.18 22.72 22.20
CA ASP A 231 -2.82 23.68 23.10
C ASP A 231 -3.50 24.80 22.28
N HIS A 232 -4.14 25.75 22.98
CA HIS A 232 -4.84 26.88 22.33
C HIS A 232 -3.91 27.80 21.51
N ALA A 233 -2.59 27.76 21.78
CA ALA A 233 -1.59 28.65 21.17
C ALA A 233 -0.78 27.93 20.05
N GLY A 234 -0.98 26.64 19.81
CA GLY A 234 -0.27 25.86 18.77
C GLY A 234 -0.01 24.42 19.15
N VAL A 235 1.02 23.84 18.55
CA VAL A 235 1.46 22.47 18.81
C VAL A 235 2.94 22.42 19.20
N THR A 236 3.31 21.43 19.99
CA THR A 236 4.71 21.09 20.26
C THR A 236 4.94 19.64 19.87
N VAL A 237 5.87 19.41 18.97
CA VAL A 237 6.31 18.07 18.53
C VAL A 237 7.60 17.72 19.27
N HIS A 238 7.64 16.57 19.91
CA HIS A 238 8.78 16.09 20.69
C HIS A 238 9.57 15.03 19.91
N THR A 239 10.88 15.30 19.73
CA THR A 239 11.85 14.40 19.10
C THR A 239 13.00 14.16 20.09
N GLY A 240 13.05 12.97 20.72
CA GLY A 240 14.01 12.74 21.79
C GLY A 240 13.84 13.73 22.96
N GLN A 241 14.87 14.55 23.22
CA GLN A 241 14.84 15.58 24.26
C GLN A 241 14.36 16.96 23.77
N ASP A 242 14.20 17.12 22.45
CA ASP A 242 13.88 18.40 21.85
C ASP A 242 12.37 18.60 21.68
N GLY A 243 11.91 19.84 21.86
CA GLY A 243 10.53 20.26 21.59
C GLY A 243 10.50 21.32 20.48
N HIS A 244 9.75 21.06 19.43
CA HIS A 244 9.60 21.94 18.27
C HIS A 244 8.21 22.58 18.26
N ARG A 245 8.13 23.89 18.40
CA ARG A 245 6.87 24.66 18.43
C ARG A 245 6.44 25.03 16.99
N ALA A 246 5.13 24.91 16.73
CA ALA A 246 4.52 25.33 15.46
C ALA A 246 3.04 25.71 15.65
N ASP A 247 2.43 26.23 14.59
CA ASP A 247 1.01 26.60 14.56
C ASP A 247 0.12 25.36 14.36
N ALA A 248 0.58 24.38 13.53
CA ALA A 248 -0.13 23.13 13.27
C ALA A 248 0.86 21.99 12.99
N VAL A 249 0.37 20.75 13.02
CA VAL A 249 1.13 19.55 12.63
C VAL A 249 0.29 18.63 11.78
N VAL A 250 0.91 18.03 10.75
CA VAL A 250 0.34 16.91 10.00
C VAL A 250 1.03 15.62 10.43
N VAL A 251 0.27 14.67 10.95
CA VAL A 251 0.74 13.32 11.26
C VAL A 251 0.45 12.43 10.05
N ALA A 252 1.51 12.07 9.31
CA ALA A 252 1.46 11.37 8.03
C ALA A 252 2.11 9.98 8.11
N VAL A 253 1.92 9.29 9.23
CA VAL A 253 2.40 7.93 9.46
C VAL A 253 1.23 6.94 9.51
N PRO A 254 1.46 5.64 9.24
CA PRO A 254 0.42 4.62 9.36
C PRO A 254 -0.27 4.63 10.73
N PRO A 255 -1.58 4.29 10.83
CA PRO A 255 -2.34 4.33 12.08
C PRO A 255 -1.68 3.60 13.25
N LEU A 256 -1.11 2.41 13.00
CA LEU A 256 -0.38 1.64 14.02
C LEU A 256 0.86 2.35 14.60
N LEU A 257 1.46 3.25 13.83
CA LEU A 257 2.58 4.07 14.29
C LEU A 257 2.10 5.36 14.95
N ALA A 258 1.02 5.96 14.45
CA ALA A 258 0.39 7.11 15.08
C ALA A 258 -0.03 6.81 16.52
N ASP A 259 -0.47 5.59 16.81
CA ASP A 259 -0.81 5.12 18.16
C ASP A 259 0.39 5.02 19.12
N ARG A 260 1.62 5.06 18.61
CA ARG A 260 2.86 5.06 19.41
C ARG A 260 3.34 6.47 19.77
N ILE A 261 2.85 7.47 19.05
CA ILE A 261 3.12 8.88 19.35
C ILE A 261 2.25 9.26 20.54
N ASP A 262 2.87 9.78 21.60
CA ASP A 262 2.12 10.26 22.77
C ASP A 262 1.35 11.55 22.42
N ILE A 263 0.03 11.42 22.30
CA ILE A 263 -0.88 12.54 21.97
C ILE A 263 -1.95 12.61 23.07
N PRO A 264 -1.77 13.50 24.07
CA PRO A 264 -2.73 13.63 25.16
C PRO A 264 -4.15 13.97 24.68
N GLY A 265 -5.13 13.28 25.23
CA GLY A 265 -6.56 13.50 24.93
C GLY A 265 -7.04 12.95 23.60
N LEU A 266 -6.17 12.27 22.85
CA LEU A 266 -6.60 11.59 21.63
C LEU A 266 -7.49 10.39 22.00
N PRO A 267 -8.72 10.29 21.43
CA PRO A 267 -9.51 9.08 21.55
C PRO A 267 -8.72 7.86 21.04
N HIS A 268 -8.83 6.73 21.74
CA HIS A 268 -8.08 5.54 21.35
C HIS A 268 -8.34 5.17 19.89
N ARG A 269 -7.31 5.34 19.05
CA ARG A 269 -7.28 4.93 17.65
C ARG A 269 -6.72 3.51 17.49
N ARG A 270 -6.48 2.78 18.59
CA ARG A 270 -5.79 1.51 18.57
C ARG A 270 -6.52 0.50 17.70
N ALA A 271 -5.98 0.33 16.50
CA ALA A 271 -6.02 -0.96 15.85
C ALA A 271 -5.31 -1.94 16.81
N GLY A 272 -5.96 -3.02 17.21
CA GLY A 272 -5.34 -3.99 18.14
C GLY A 272 -3.95 -4.39 17.65
N ASP A 273 -3.01 -4.66 18.56
CA ASP A 273 -1.58 -4.87 18.27
C ASP A 273 -1.29 -5.96 17.20
N ASP A 274 -2.23 -6.89 16.93
CA ASP A 274 -2.05 -8.03 16.00
C ASP A 274 -3.02 -8.04 14.80
N THR A 275 -4.05 -7.23 14.81
CA THR A 275 -5.01 -7.09 13.71
C THR A 275 -4.85 -5.71 13.11
N GLY A 276 -4.86 -5.57 11.81
CA GLY A 276 -4.88 -4.24 11.21
C GLY A 276 -3.63 -3.87 10.42
N ARG A 277 -2.88 -4.87 9.97
CA ARG A 277 -1.78 -4.63 9.02
C ARG A 277 -1.86 -5.57 7.84
N GLY A 278 -1.65 -5.05 6.65
CA GLY A 278 -1.31 -5.86 5.50
C GLY A 278 0.06 -6.49 5.74
N CYS A 279 0.19 -7.77 5.48
CA CYS A 279 1.44 -8.51 5.70
C CYS A 279 2.00 -8.91 4.35
N THR A 280 3.17 -8.36 3.99
CA THR A 280 3.83 -8.72 2.74
C THR A 280 5.35 -8.68 2.86
N VAL A 281 5.97 -9.66 2.21
CA VAL A 281 7.40 -9.63 1.85
C VAL A 281 7.48 -9.58 0.33
N LYS A 282 8.20 -8.62 -0.20
CA LYS A 282 8.44 -8.46 -1.64
C LYS A 282 9.80 -9.03 -1.98
N VAL A 283 9.86 -9.90 -3.01
CA VAL A 283 11.08 -10.59 -3.44
C VAL A 283 11.35 -10.23 -4.89
N ASN A 284 12.45 -9.51 -5.16
CA ASN A 284 12.88 -9.20 -6.52
C ASN A 284 13.98 -10.19 -6.93
N LEU A 285 13.63 -11.12 -7.83
CA LEU A 285 14.57 -12.07 -8.44
C LEU A 285 15.13 -11.44 -9.73
N VAL A 286 16.43 -11.20 -9.75
CA VAL A 286 17.10 -10.49 -10.86
C VAL A 286 17.81 -11.50 -11.76
N TYR A 287 17.54 -11.43 -13.05
CA TYR A 287 18.14 -12.25 -14.11
C TYR A 287 18.84 -11.38 -15.15
N PRO A 288 19.76 -11.94 -15.96
CA PRO A 288 20.43 -11.18 -17.03
C PRO A 288 19.48 -10.58 -18.06
N GLN A 289 18.32 -11.23 -18.28
CA GLN A 289 17.26 -10.79 -19.18
C GLN A 289 15.93 -11.46 -18.77
N PRO A 290 14.75 -10.97 -19.23
CA PRO A 290 13.46 -11.55 -18.92
C PRO A 290 13.20 -12.83 -19.75
N ILE A 291 13.91 -13.90 -19.42
CA ILE A 291 13.97 -15.18 -20.17
C ILE A 291 12.58 -15.78 -20.39
N TRP A 292 11.63 -15.62 -19.45
CA TRP A 292 10.26 -16.11 -19.60
C TRP A 292 9.56 -15.56 -20.86
N ARG A 293 9.92 -14.34 -21.30
CA ARG A 293 9.35 -13.74 -22.54
C ARG A 293 9.71 -14.52 -23.79
N ASP A 294 10.92 -15.08 -23.86
CA ASP A 294 11.39 -15.92 -24.97
C ASP A 294 10.62 -17.23 -25.06
N HIS A 295 9.96 -17.62 -23.98
CA HIS A 295 9.10 -18.79 -23.89
C HIS A 295 7.60 -18.46 -24.01
N GLY A 296 7.25 -17.24 -24.43
CA GLY A 296 5.86 -16.81 -24.60
C GLY A 296 5.10 -16.63 -23.28
N LEU A 297 5.82 -16.37 -22.15
CA LEU A 297 5.23 -16.21 -20.83
C LEU A 297 5.27 -14.74 -20.37
N SER A 298 4.22 -14.32 -19.67
CA SER A 298 4.07 -12.96 -19.15
C SER A 298 4.93 -12.66 -17.92
N GLY A 299 5.43 -13.68 -17.24
CA GLY A 299 6.05 -13.54 -15.92
C GLY A 299 5.05 -13.45 -14.76
N TRP A 300 3.75 -13.34 -15.05
CA TRP A 300 2.72 -13.38 -14.00
C TRP A 300 2.38 -14.82 -13.62
N SER A 301 2.25 -15.03 -12.32
CA SER A 301 1.74 -16.29 -11.78
C SER A 301 0.81 -16.07 -10.60
N VAL A 302 -0.08 -17.03 -10.34
CA VAL A 302 -0.86 -17.12 -9.11
C VAL A 302 -0.70 -18.51 -8.53
N ASN A 303 -0.37 -18.59 -7.24
CA ASN A 303 0.06 -19.82 -6.61
C ASN A 303 -0.67 -20.03 -5.28
N ALA A 304 -1.27 -21.21 -5.11
CA ALA A 304 -1.85 -21.67 -3.85
C ALA A 304 -0.86 -22.43 -2.98
N GLU A 305 0.36 -22.65 -3.47
CA GLU A 305 1.41 -23.39 -2.78
C GLU A 305 2.73 -22.63 -2.84
N GLY A 306 3.51 -22.73 -1.75
CA GLY A 306 4.81 -22.09 -1.58
C GLY A 306 4.69 -20.64 -1.13
N PRO A 307 5.84 -19.96 -0.84
CA PRO A 307 5.82 -18.60 -0.28
C PRO A 307 5.30 -17.54 -1.27
N LEU A 308 5.66 -17.64 -2.56
CA LEU A 308 5.26 -16.66 -3.56
C LEU A 308 3.80 -16.87 -3.96
N LEU A 309 2.89 -16.08 -3.42
CA LEU A 309 1.48 -16.08 -3.80
C LEU A 309 1.29 -15.68 -5.26
N SER A 310 2.05 -14.69 -5.71
CA SER A 310 2.06 -14.27 -7.12
C SER A 310 3.43 -13.79 -7.54
N THR A 311 3.66 -13.75 -8.87
CA THR A 311 4.83 -13.11 -9.46
C THR A 311 4.39 -12.15 -10.56
N VAL A 312 5.18 -11.10 -10.82
CA VAL A 312 4.95 -10.12 -11.90
C VAL A 312 6.28 -9.81 -12.59
N ASP A 313 6.22 -9.59 -13.89
CA ASP A 313 7.37 -9.10 -14.67
C ASP A 313 7.58 -7.61 -14.44
N ASP A 314 8.49 -7.28 -13.54
CA ASP A 314 8.91 -5.92 -13.22
C ASP A 314 10.21 -5.52 -13.93
N SER A 315 10.55 -6.21 -15.03
CA SER A 315 11.73 -5.87 -15.82
C SER A 315 11.69 -4.42 -16.28
N PRO A 316 12.79 -3.68 -16.08
CA PRO A 316 12.83 -2.24 -16.35
C PRO A 316 12.82 -1.95 -17.87
N ALA A 317 12.28 -0.79 -18.24
CA ALA A 317 12.21 -0.34 -19.63
C ALA A 317 13.59 -0.11 -20.28
N TRP A 318 14.60 0.21 -19.47
CA TRP A 318 15.97 0.42 -19.97
C TRP A 318 16.66 -0.87 -20.45
N GLY A 319 16.03 -2.04 -20.24
CA GLY A 319 16.59 -3.33 -20.69
C GLY A 319 17.81 -3.81 -19.89
N GLY A 320 18.41 -4.94 -20.30
CA GLY A 320 19.66 -5.46 -19.71
C GLY A 320 19.48 -6.12 -18.32
N ALA A 321 18.25 -6.31 -17.87
CA ALA A 321 17.90 -7.15 -16.73
C ALA A 321 16.47 -7.68 -16.86
N GLY A 322 16.24 -8.90 -16.40
CA GLY A 322 14.92 -9.44 -16.13
C GLY A 322 14.67 -9.36 -14.63
N VAL A 323 13.54 -8.81 -14.21
CA VAL A 323 13.15 -8.78 -12.81
C VAL A 323 11.80 -9.46 -12.64
N LEU A 324 11.81 -10.60 -11.97
CA LEU A 324 10.61 -11.31 -11.56
C LEU A 324 10.33 -10.94 -10.10
N THR A 325 9.29 -10.16 -9.87
CA THR A 325 8.89 -9.76 -8.53
C THR A 325 7.88 -10.75 -7.98
N GLY A 326 8.19 -11.34 -6.84
CA GLY A 326 7.32 -12.23 -6.08
C GLY A 326 6.72 -11.53 -4.87
N PHE A 327 5.48 -11.90 -4.54
CA PHE A 327 4.75 -11.39 -3.37
C PHE A 327 4.44 -12.54 -2.43
N VAL A 328 4.92 -12.40 -1.18
CA VAL A 328 4.55 -13.28 -0.06
C VAL A 328 3.59 -12.49 0.82
N THR A 329 2.37 -12.98 1.04
CA THR A 329 1.32 -12.18 1.69
C THR A 329 0.60 -12.94 2.80
N GLY A 330 -0.12 -12.19 3.65
CA GLY A 330 -0.93 -12.76 4.71
C GLY A 330 -0.13 -13.52 5.77
N ALA A 331 -0.66 -14.62 6.25
CA ALA A 331 -0.01 -15.46 7.27
C ALA A 331 1.37 -16.00 6.82
N GLU A 332 1.52 -16.28 5.52
CA GLU A 332 2.77 -16.78 4.96
C GLU A 332 3.88 -15.73 5.01
N ALA A 333 3.57 -14.42 4.94
CA ALA A 333 4.55 -13.37 5.10
C ALA A 333 5.22 -13.39 6.48
N HIS A 334 4.48 -13.74 7.54
CA HIS A 334 5.05 -13.89 8.88
C HIS A 334 6.01 -15.09 8.97
N ARG A 335 5.61 -16.25 8.41
CA ARG A 335 6.47 -17.44 8.38
C ARG A 335 7.75 -17.16 7.61
N TYR A 336 7.60 -16.63 6.39
CA TYR A 336 8.72 -16.36 5.50
C TYR A 336 9.64 -15.26 6.02
N GLY A 337 9.10 -14.19 6.61
CA GLY A 337 9.88 -13.12 7.24
C GLY A 337 10.69 -13.57 8.47
N ALA A 338 10.31 -14.67 9.12
CA ALA A 338 11.05 -15.24 10.23
C ALA A 338 12.23 -16.15 9.81
N LEU A 339 12.35 -16.47 8.51
CA LEU A 339 13.46 -17.24 7.96
C LEU A 339 14.74 -16.40 7.88
N THR A 340 15.89 -17.06 7.83
CA THR A 340 17.16 -16.39 7.50
C THR A 340 17.15 -15.93 6.03
N GLU A 341 17.97 -14.94 5.69
CA GLU A 341 18.11 -14.48 4.30
C GLU A 341 18.46 -15.61 3.31
N ALA A 342 19.27 -16.57 3.75
CA ALA A 342 19.63 -17.73 2.93
C ALA A 342 18.42 -18.64 2.66
N GLU A 343 17.61 -18.92 3.68
CA GLU A 343 16.39 -19.73 3.55
C GLU A 343 15.33 -18.99 2.71
N GLN A 344 15.16 -17.68 2.91
CA GLN A 344 14.26 -16.85 2.09
C GLN A 344 14.65 -16.92 0.61
N ARG A 345 15.95 -16.77 0.33
CA ARG A 345 16.46 -16.88 -1.03
C ARG A 345 16.21 -18.28 -1.61
N GLU A 346 16.55 -19.34 -0.87
CA GLU A 346 16.39 -20.73 -1.31
C GLU A 346 14.93 -21.05 -1.63
N GLU A 347 14.00 -20.73 -0.75
CA GLU A 347 12.56 -21.00 -0.96
C GLU A 347 12.01 -20.23 -2.15
N ALA A 348 12.35 -18.92 -2.31
CA ALA A 348 11.89 -18.12 -3.41
C ALA A 348 12.42 -18.61 -4.77
N VAL A 349 13.73 -18.94 -4.85
CA VAL A 349 14.37 -19.46 -6.07
C VAL A 349 13.82 -20.83 -6.43
N ALA A 350 13.67 -21.72 -5.45
CA ALA A 350 13.09 -23.03 -5.67
C ALA A 350 11.66 -22.97 -6.21
N GLN A 351 10.82 -22.10 -5.64
CA GLN A 351 9.45 -21.92 -6.13
C GLN A 351 9.42 -21.26 -7.51
N ALA A 352 10.21 -20.22 -7.76
CA ALA A 352 10.29 -19.58 -9.08
C ALA A 352 10.72 -20.59 -10.17
N GLY A 353 11.69 -21.48 -9.86
CA GLY A 353 12.09 -22.56 -10.75
C GLY A 353 11.00 -23.61 -11.00
N ARG A 354 10.14 -23.90 -10.02
CA ARG A 354 8.96 -24.77 -10.23
C ARG A 354 7.93 -24.12 -11.15
N ILE A 355 7.68 -22.82 -10.96
CA ILE A 355 6.72 -22.06 -11.75
C ILE A 355 7.24 -21.85 -13.17
N PHE A 356 8.51 -21.49 -13.30
CA PHE A 356 9.20 -21.17 -14.56
C PHE A 356 10.44 -22.06 -14.73
N PRO A 357 10.31 -23.29 -15.20
CA PRO A 357 11.42 -24.26 -15.27
C PRO A 357 12.60 -23.85 -16.16
N MET A 358 12.45 -22.83 -17.00
CA MET A 358 13.51 -22.29 -17.86
C MET A 358 14.42 -21.29 -17.13
N LEU A 359 14.09 -20.86 -15.92
CA LEU A 359 14.90 -19.88 -15.20
C LEU A 359 16.25 -20.46 -14.81
N PRO A 360 17.36 -19.76 -15.06
CA PRO A 360 18.65 -20.07 -14.43
C PRO A 360 18.66 -19.59 -12.98
N GLU A 361 19.78 -19.77 -12.28
CA GLU A 361 20.02 -19.09 -11.02
C GLU A 361 19.93 -17.56 -11.20
N PRO A 362 19.23 -16.84 -10.33
CA PRO A 362 19.18 -15.39 -10.38
C PRO A 362 20.57 -14.80 -10.02
N VAL A 363 20.95 -13.71 -10.70
CA VAL A 363 22.19 -12.99 -10.42
C VAL A 363 22.14 -12.23 -9.09
N ALA A 364 20.94 -11.85 -8.65
CA ALA A 364 20.68 -11.27 -7.33
C ALA A 364 19.25 -11.59 -6.88
N VAL A 365 19.06 -11.62 -5.56
CA VAL A 365 17.74 -11.71 -4.93
C VAL A 365 17.68 -10.63 -3.85
N HIS A 366 16.71 -9.74 -3.96
CA HIS A 366 16.45 -8.72 -2.95
C HIS A 366 15.15 -9.04 -2.24
N VAL A 367 15.20 -9.15 -0.92
CA VAL A 367 14.04 -9.42 -0.07
C VAL A 367 13.75 -8.19 0.76
N THR A 368 12.51 -7.70 0.70
CA THR A 368 12.06 -6.55 1.49
C THR A 368 10.88 -6.98 2.35
N ASP A 369 11.14 -7.19 3.63
CA ASP A 369 10.11 -7.55 4.61
C ASP A 369 9.43 -6.30 5.16
N TRP A 370 8.26 -5.98 4.60
CA TRP A 370 7.42 -4.88 5.05
C TRP A 370 6.63 -5.20 6.33
N THR A 371 6.47 -6.48 6.65
CA THR A 371 5.72 -6.92 7.83
C THR A 371 6.46 -6.59 9.11
N SER A 372 7.79 -6.80 9.13
CA SER A 372 8.66 -6.54 10.28
C SER A 372 9.26 -5.12 10.28
N GLU A 373 9.13 -4.38 9.17
CA GLU A 373 9.74 -3.05 9.02
C GLU A 373 9.23 -2.08 10.11
N PRO A 374 10.13 -1.51 10.96
CA PRO A 374 9.74 -0.85 12.21
C PRO A 374 8.88 0.40 12.03
N TYR A 375 9.08 1.14 10.92
CA TYR A 375 8.40 2.40 10.65
C TYR A 375 7.30 2.32 9.58
N SER A 376 6.89 1.10 9.15
CA SER A 376 5.68 0.85 8.38
C SER A 376 4.72 -0.07 9.12
N LYS A 377 5.25 -1.11 9.76
CA LYS A 377 4.48 -2.13 10.48
C LYS A 377 3.47 -2.83 9.59
N GLY A 378 3.83 -3.01 8.32
CA GLY A 378 3.02 -3.67 7.32
C GLY A 378 2.92 -2.92 5.99
N CYS A 379 2.41 -3.60 4.98
CA CYS A 379 2.14 -3.17 3.61
C CYS A 379 1.05 -4.11 3.02
N TYR A 380 0.16 -3.73 2.09
CA TYR A 380 0.25 -2.46 1.40
C TYR A 380 -0.24 -1.31 2.26
N ALA A 381 -1.27 -1.54 3.14
CA ALA A 381 -1.88 -0.56 4.03
C ALA A 381 -2.22 -1.18 5.39
N ALA A 382 -2.67 -0.37 6.33
CA ALA A 382 -3.38 -0.88 7.50
C ALA A 382 -4.71 -1.51 7.03
N LEU A 383 -5.02 -2.68 7.57
CA LEU A 383 -6.27 -3.39 7.34
C LEU A 383 -7.12 -3.32 8.61
N PHE A 384 -8.43 -3.23 8.46
CA PHE A 384 -9.34 -3.17 9.58
C PHE A 384 -9.97 -4.54 9.81
N GLY A 385 -9.78 -5.03 11.02
CA GLY A 385 -10.37 -6.28 11.49
C GLY A 385 -11.81 -6.09 11.96
N PRO A 386 -12.43 -7.16 12.48
CA PRO A 386 -13.80 -7.11 13.00
C PRO A 386 -14.00 -6.04 14.06
N GLY A 387 -14.99 -5.15 13.84
CA GLY A 387 -15.36 -4.04 14.73
C GLY A 387 -14.55 -2.76 14.59
N ASP A 388 -13.48 -2.76 13.78
CA ASP A 388 -12.58 -1.62 13.66
C ASP A 388 -13.22 -0.42 12.95
N TRP A 389 -14.05 -0.61 11.93
CA TRP A 389 -14.74 0.49 11.27
C TRP A 389 -15.71 1.22 12.19
N GLN A 390 -16.47 0.49 13.03
CA GLN A 390 -17.37 1.08 14.00
C GLN A 390 -16.60 1.86 15.09
N ARG A 391 -15.42 1.41 15.43
CA ARG A 391 -14.59 2.00 16.48
C ARG A 391 -13.71 3.15 15.98
N LEU A 392 -13.11 3.03 14.82
CA LEU A 392 -12.05 3.93 14.32
C LEU A 392 -12.50 4.83 13.18
N GLY A 393 -13.45 4.38 12.35
CA GLY A 393 -13.74 4.98 11.05
C GLY A 393 -13.94 6.50 11.12
N GLN A 394 -14.81 6.97 12.01
CA GLN A 394 -15.11 8.40 12.18
C GLN A 394 -13.93 9.25 12.68
N HIS A 395 -12.88 8.63 13.21
CA HIS A 395 -11.73 9.32 13.80
C HIS A 395 -10.50 9.38 12.89
N LEU A 396 -10.52 8.68 11.75
CA LEU A 396 -9.34 8.55 10.88
C LEU A 396 -8.89 9.89 10.30
N THR A 397 -9.83 10.75 9.96
CA THR A 397 -9.56 12.05 9.31
C THR A 397 -9.88 13.24 10.19
N THR A 398 -10.63 13.06 11.28
CA THR A 398 -11.06 14.17 12.13
C THR A 398 -9.84 14.81 12.82
N PRO A 399 -9.57 16.11 12.61
CA PRO A 399 -8.49 16.82 13.30
C PRO A 399 -8.66 16.76 14.82
N HIS A 400 -7.55 16.72 15.56
CA HIS A 400 -7.52 16.80 17.00
C HIS A 400 -6.84 18.10 17.43
N GLY A 401 -7.63 19.14 17.69
CA GLY A 401 -7.10 20.50 17.83
C GLY A 401 -6.36 20.93 16.58
N ARG A 402 -5.07 21.22 16.70
CA ARG A 402 -4.20 21.63 15.59
C ARG A 402 -3.39 20.47 14.98
N ILE A 403 -3.83 19.23 15.23
CA ILE A 403 -3.23 18.01 14.70
C ILE A 403 -4.11 17.52 13.55
N HIS A 404 -3.56 17.49 12.34
CA HIS A 404 -4.18 16.98 11.13
C HIS A 404 -3.58 15.64 10.74
N TRP A 405 -4.31 14.86 9.94
CA TRP A 405 -3.94 13.49 9.59
C TRP A 405 -3.77 13.35 8.09
N ALA A 406 -2.68 12.73 7.66
CA ALA A 406 -2.47 12.31 6.29
C ALA A 406 -1.98 10.85 6.26
N GLY A 407 -1.90 10.28 5.08
CA GLY A 407 -1.57 8.88 4.86
C GLY A 407 -2.67 8.22 4.04
N THR A 408 -2.31 7.23 3.24
CA THR A 408 -3.27 6.56 2.35
C THR A 408 -4.45 5.96 3.12
N GLU A 409 -4.27 5.62 4.40
CA GLU A 409 -5.30 5.11 5.29
C GLU A 409 -6.34 6.16 5.71
N THR A 410 -6.10 7.41 5.41
CA THR A 410 -7.04 8.52 5.63
C THR A 410 -7.73 8.98 4.35
N SER A 411 -7.54 8.27 3.25
CA SER A 411 -8.16 8.58 1.96
C SER A 411 -9.44 7.77 1.75
N THR A 412 -10.48 8.43 1.26
CA THR A 412 -11.74 7.80 0.87
C THR A 412 -11.70 7.24 -0.55
N GLU A 413 -10.73 7.69 -1.35
CA GLU A 413 -10.45 7.21 -2.70
C GLU A 413 -9.05 6.65 -2.77
N PHE A 414 -8.89 5.48 -3.39
CA PHE A 414 -7.62 4.79 -3.56
C PHE A 414 -6.87 4.53 -2.25
N PHE A 415 -7.63 4.13 -1.21
CA PHE A 415 -7.09 3.68 0.07
C PHE A 415 -6.03 2.60 -0.15
N GLY A 416 -4.89 2.72 0.52
CA GLY A 416 -3.78 1.77 0.38
C GLY A 416 -2.87 1.97 -0.83
N LEU A 417 -3.17 2.91 -1.72
CA LEU A 417 -2.44 3.17 -2.96
C LEU A 417 -1.68 4.52 -2.88
N MET A 418 -0.71 4.72 -3.77
CA MET A 418 0.04 5.99 -3.88
C MET A 418 -0.88 7.18 -4.15
N GLU A 419 -1.88 7.00 -5.00
CA GLU A 419 -2.92 8.00 -5.28
C GLU A 419 -3.62 8.49 -4.02
N GLY A 420 -4.07 7.55 -3.16
CA GLY A 420 -4.70 7.90 -1.90
C GLY A 420 -3.76 8.63 -0.93
N ALA A 421 -2.47 8.31 -0.96
CA ALA A 421 -1.48 9.03 -0.16
C ALA A 421 -1.37 10.50 -0.58
N ILE A 422 -1.27 10.77 -1.90
CA ILE A 422 -1.22 12.14 -2.44
C ILE A 422 -2.50 12.89 -2.10
N ARG A 423 -3.69 12.31 -2.39
CA ARG A 423 -4.98 12.93 -2.08
C ARG A 423 -5.12 13.30 -0.60
N SER A 424 -4.65 12.43 0.28
CA SER A 424 -4.68 12.69 1.73
C SER A 424 -3.75 13.84 2.14
N GLY A 425 -2.60 13.97 1.48
CA GLY A 425 -1.67 15.09 1.67
C GLY A 425 -2.30 16.43 1.29
N HIS A 426 -2.88 16.51 0.09
CA HIS A 426 -3.60 17.70 -0.39
C HIS A 426 -4.76 18.08 0.53
N ARG A 427 -5.53 17.11 1.02
CA ARG A 427 -6.62 17.35 1.97
C ARG A 427 -6.11 17.95 3.27
N ALA A 428 -5.09 17.36 3.88
CA ALA A 428 -4.55 17.84 5.15
C ALA A 428 -3.96 19.25 5.03
N ALA A 429 -3.27 19.56 3.93
CA ALA A 429 -2.78 20.91 3.66
C ALA A 429 -3.93 21.90 3.49
N THR A 430 -4.97 21.54 2.74
CA THR A 430 -6.17 22.38 2.52
C THR A 430 -6.89 22.69 3.83
N GLU A 431 -7.03 21.72 4.74
CA GLU A 431 -7.62 21.90 6.07
C GLU A 431 -6.88 23.01 6.85
N ILE A 432 -5.55 22.92 6.94
CA ILE A 432 -4.70 23.88 7.65
C ILE A 432 -4.80 25.28 7.03
N ILE A 433 -4.73 25.38 5.70
CA ILE A 433 -4.83 26.65 4.99
C ILE A 433 -6.18 27.32 5.24
N ALA A 434 -7.28 26.54 5.23
CA ALA A 434 -8.63 27.05 5.47
C ALA A 434 -8.81 27.56 6.91
N GLU A 435 -8.27 26.86 7.90
CA GLU A 435 -8.33 27.29 9.32
C GLU A 435 -7.67 28.65 9.53
N VAL A 436 -6.45 28.81 9.00
CA VAL A 436 -5.72 30.09 9.11
C VAL A 436 -6.47 31.23 8.41
N THR A 437 -7.00 30.96 7.21
CA THR A 437 -7.76 31.98 6.46
C THR A 437 -9.02 32.43 7.22
N ASN A 438 -9.72 31.52 7.89
CA ASN A 438 -10.90 31.80 8.69
C ASN A 438 -10.56 32.55 9.99
N GLU A 439 -9.45 32.21 10.68
CA GLU A 439 -8.98 32.96 11.85
C GLU A 439 -8.68 34.44 11.50
N TRP A 440 -8.07 34.71 10.34
CA TRP A 440 -7.80 36.06 9.87
C TRP A 440 -9.09 36.83 9.49
N SER A 441 -10.13 36.13 9.05
CA SER A 441 -11.41 36.79 8.70
C SER A 441 -12.24 37.18 9.94
N THR A 442 -12.07 36.47 11.06
CA THR A 442 -12.78 36.74 12.32
C THR A 442 -12.09 37.81 13.18
N LEU A 443 -10.85 38.17 12.85
CA LEU A 443 -10.08 39.22 13.52
C LEU A 443 -10.19 40.60 12.83
N ARG A 444 -10.92 40.71 11.75
CA ARG A 444 -11.24 41.97 11.03
C ARG A 444 -12.69 42.35 11.26
#